data_e5909465b1ec04a341300fb1bae3f383
#
_entry.id   e5909465b1ec04a341300fb1bae3f383
#
_cell.length_a   1.000
_cell.length_b   1.000
_cell.length_c   1.000
_cell.angle_alpha   90.00
_cell.angle_beta   90.00
_cell.angle_gamma   90.00
#
_symmetry.space_group_name_H-M   'P 1'
#
loop_
_entity.id
_entity.type
_entity.pdbx_description
1 polymer ?
#
loop_
_entity_poly.entity_id
_entity_poly.type
_entity_poly.pdbx_seq_one_letter_code
_entity_poly.pdbx_strand_id
1 'polypeptide(L)'
;MPSAMLRKHCFYLFFIWIAVSCCSCKYKLNGLQNQASFKSVAGIYYTEVRRSFESGLIFNEYGYQLEPVWRMKFLSDNQASVYDPDRKKFFNFQVTLDHDSLFNVSGTWLKAMNISKDSLKFQVLKVEGKTVYYVKSNVFMTFYADDYIKNVLHTSPEELKKPQRRDTLFAKKRIAKVNDSLDGTFSARTPPGLKSTSPRVSVVKENVQADIMNRFDKSDEYMYPEYTVTVNKAYEDFSYKVVVIVDTKGDMHFLWSLIAIMPEFKESTIHAIKGIIDGYLKTYVQVTPGTTLGILHNCSVTLNLVGHKI
;
A
#
# COMPACT_ATOMS: atom_id res chain seq x y z
N MET A 1 73.74 -1.17 -46.15
CA MET A 1 73.49 -1.45 -44.71
C MET A 1 72.33 -0.63 -44.18
N PRO A 2 71.12 -1.16 -44.21
CA PRO A 2 70.11 -0.64 -43.29
C PRO A 2 69.24 -1.81 -42.80
N SER A 3 69.69 -2.68 -41.90
CA SER A 3 68.88 -3.81 -41.39
C SER A 3 68.85 -3.91 -39.84
N ALA A 4 69.65 -3.12 -39.16
CA ALA A 4 69.75 -3.19 -37.69
C ALA A 4 68.74 -2.26 -36.97
N MET A 5 68.27 -1.16 -37.59
CA MET A 5 67.32 -0.21 -36.98
C MET A 5 65.87 -0.70 -37.01
N LEU A 6 65.49 -1.43 -38.02
CA LEU A 6 64.13 -1.96 -38.17
C LEU A 6 63.82 -3.08 -37.16
N ARG A 7 64.81 -3.89 -36.77
CA ARG A 7 64.69 -4.98 -35.80
C ARG A 7 64.45 -4.47 -34.36
N LYS A 8 65.04 -3.35 -34.01
CA LYS A 8 64.84 -2.79 -32.66
C LYS A 8 63.45 -2.18 -32.49
N HIS A 9 62.85 -1.60 -33.50
CA HIS A 9 61.51 -1.05 -33.44
C HIS A 9 60.40 -2.13 -33.40
N CYS A 10 60.58 -3.26 -34.09
CA CYS A 10 59.67 -4.37 -33.98
C CYS A 10 59.68 -5.03 -32.59
N PHE A 11 60.86 -5.05 -31.92
CA PHE A 11 60.94 -5.62 -30.56
C PHE A 11 60.28 -4.73 -29.51
N TYR A 12 60.39 -3.39 -29.64
CA TYR A 12 59.68 -2.45 -28.76
C TYR A 12 58.19 -2.41 -28.97
N LEU A 13 57.69 -2.56 -30.19
CA LEU A 13 56.27 -2.67 -30.51
C LEU A 13 55.66 -3.97 -29.98
N PHE A 14 56.42 -5.07 -30.00
CA PHE A 14 55.99 -6.35 -29.47
C PHE A 14 55.91 -6.33 -27.92
N PHE A 15 56.81 -5.67 -27.24
CA PHE A 15 56.80 -5.48 -25.79
C PHE A 15 55.66 -4.56 -25.35
N ILE A 16 55.38 -3.49 -26.09
CA ILE A 16 54.24 -2.60 -25.82
C ILE A 16 52.92 -3.34 -25.99
N TRP A 17 52.82 -4.24 -26.98
CA TRP A 17 51.61 -5.03 -27.22
C TRP A 17 51.36 -6.06 -26.11
N ILE A 18 52.38 -6.69 -25.56
CA ILE A 18 52.30 -7.60 -24.40
C ILE A 18 51.97 -6.82 -23.13
N ALA A 19 52.51 -5.63 -22.93
CA ALA A 19 52.18 -4.81 -21.76
C ALA A 19 50.70 -4.31 -21.74
N VAL A 20 50.14 -4.01 -22.92
CA VAL A 20 48.73 -3.63 -23.08
C VAL A 20 47.81 -4.84 -22.87
N SER A 21 48.22 -6.06 -23.29
CA SER A 21 47.47 -7.27 -23.06
C SER A 21 47.42 -7.70 -21.59
N CYS A 22 48.43 -7.36 -20.78
CA CYS A 22 48.39 -7.66 -19.33
C CYS A 22 47.57 -6.66 -18.49
N CYS A 23 47.29 -5.46 -19.03
CA CYS A 23 46.40 -4.49 -18.34
C CYS A 23 44.90 -4.75 -18.61
N SER A 24 44.55 -5.62 -19.51
CA SER A 24 43.17 -5.93 -19.93
C SER A 24 42.43 -6.92 -19.03
N CYS A 25 43.04 -7.43 -17.98
CA CYS A 25 42.41 -8.40 -17.05
C CYS A 25 42.22 -7.89 -15.64
N LYS A 26 41.73 -6.69 -15.47
CA LYS A 26 41.19 -6.21 -14.16
C LYS A 26 39.91 -5.41 -14.30
N TYR A 27 39.04 -5.75 -15.22
CA TYR A 27 37.63 -5.53 -14.98
C TYR A 27 37.14 -6.65 -14.05
N LYS A 28 37.52 -6.58 -12.78
CA LYS A 28 36.82 -7.30 -11.74
C LYS A 28 35.38 -6.82 -11.81
N LEU A 29 34.47 -7.75 -12.06
CA LEU A 29 33.05 -7.60 -11.84
C LEU A 29 32.82 -7.09 -10.39
N ASN A 30 32.89 -5.78 -10.18
CA ASN A 30 32.51 -5.15 -8.93
C ASN A 30 30.99 -5.22 -8.68
N GLY A 31 30.24 -5.86 -9.57
CA GLY A 31 28.81 -6.09 -9.46
C GLY A 31 28.40 -7.16 -8.43
N LEU A 32 29.33 -7.95 -7.89
CA LEU A 32 29.04 -9.02 -6.93
C LEU A 32 29.35 -8.62 -5.48
N GLN A 33 29.89 -7.44 -5.21
CA GLN A 33 30.40 -7.10 -3.86
C GLN A 33 29.35 -6.54 -2.90
N ASN A 34 28.10 -6.22 -3.34
CA ASN A 34 27.03 -5.71 -2.50
C ASN A 34 25.75 -6.56 -2.52
N GLN A 35 25.87 -7.84 -2.87
CA GLN A 35 24.71 -8.72 -2.85
C GLN A 35 24.32 -9.04 -1.40
N ALA A 36 23.01 -8.98 -1.10
CA ALA A 36 22.50 -9.36 0.21
C ALA A 36 22.82 -10.84 0.52
N SER A 37 23.17 -11.15 1.76
CA SER A 37 23.29 -12.52 2.23
C SER A 37 22.47 -12.73 3.49
N PHE A 38 21.65 -13.78 3.47
CA PHE A 38 20.77 -14.15 4.57
C PHE A 38 21.30 -15.34 5.39
N LYS A 39 22.53 -15.80 5.13
CA LYS A 39 23.13 -16.96 5.83
C LYS A 39 23.24 -16.73 7.33
N SER A 40 23.61 -15.50 7.75
CA SER A 40 23.78 -15.17 9.17
C SER A 40 22.48 -15.14 9.97
N VAL A 41 21.33 -15.10 9.27
CA VAL A 41 19.97 -15.00 9.83
C VAL A 41 19.11 -16.20 9.45
N ALA A 42 19.70 -17.23 8.85
CA ALA A 42 18.99 -18.43 8.42
C ALA A 42 18.34 -19.14 9.62
N GLY A 43 17.08 -19.55 9.46
CA GLY A 43 16.31 -20.26 10.49
C GLY A 43 15.63 -19.36 11.53
N ILE A 44 15.99 -18.07 11.62
CA ILE A 44 15.38 -17.13 12.58
C ILE A 44 14.01 -16.69 12.06
N TYR A 45 13.00 -16.74 12.92
CA TYR A 45 11.66 -16.21 12.61
C TYR A 45 11.63 -14.72 12.88
N TYR A 46 11.15 -13.98 11.89
CA TYR A 46 10.98 -12.53 11.95
C TYR A 46 9.51 -12.17 11.73
N THR A 47 9.00 -11.29 12.59
CA THR A 47 7.68 -10.71 12.47
C THR A 47 7.81 -9.24 12.08
N GLU A 48 7.09 -8.82 11.04
CA GLU A 48 7.00 -7.41 10.67
C GLU A 48 6.25 -6.67 11.77
N VAL A 49 6.92 -5.69 12.36
CA VAL A 49 6.38 -4.89 13.47
C VAL A 49 6.03 -3.47 13.03
N ARG A 50 6.56 -3.02 11.89
CA ARG A 50 6.24 -1.71 11.35
C ARG A 50 6.38 -1.67 9.84
N ARG A 51 5.39 -1.09 9.18
CA ARG A 51 5.45 -0.66 7.80
C ARG A 51 5.19 0.84 7.76
N SER A 52 6.08 1.61 7.15
CA SER A 52 6.00 3.07 7.18
C SER A 52 6.47 3.69 5.87
N PHE A 53 5.99 4.89 5.61
CA PHE A 53 6.56 5.75 4.58
C PHE A 53 7.96 6.24 4.97
N GLU A 54 8.66 6.88 4.05
CA GLU A 54 9.98 7.49 4.28
C GLU A 54 9.94 8.52 5.42
N SER A 55 8.84 9.26 5.55
CA SER A 55 8.57 10.15 6.69
C SER A 55 8.57 9.43 8.04
N GLY A 56 8.56 8.11 8.03
CA GLY A 56 8.39 7.23 9.19
C GLY A 56 6.96 7.14 9.70
N LEU A 57 5.98 7.79 9.07
CA LEU A 57 4.56 7.67 9.40
C LEU A 57 3.98 6.41 8.77
N ILE A 58 2.94 5.85 9.41
CA ILE A 58 2.15 4.75 8.85
C ILE A 58 0.97 5.26 8.00
N PHE A 59 0.63 6.55 8.08
CA PHE A 59 -0.45 7.18 7.31
C PHE A 59 0.09 8.12 6.24
N ASN A 60 -0.61 8.21 5.11
CA ASN A 60 -0.46 9.30 4.17
C ASN A 60 -1.52 10.39 4.41
N GLU A 61 -1.49 11.46 3.61
CA GLU A 61 -2.40 12.61 3.70
C GLU A 61 -3.86 12.28 3.38
N TYR A 62 -4.14 11.15 2.74
CA TYR A 62 -5.49 10.72 2.33
C TYR A 62 -6.11 9.70 3.29
N GLY A 63 -5.38 9.25 4.31
CA GLY A 63 -5.86 8.25 5.28
C GLY A 63 -5.46 6.81 4.93
N TYR A 64 -4.70 6.59 3.85
CA TYR A 64 -4.13 5.27 3.58
C TYR A 64 -3.16 4.89 4.70
N GLN A 65 -3.40 3.74 5.31
CA GLN A 65 -2.61 3.21 6.42
C GLN A 65 -1.81 1.99 5.98
N LEU A 66 -0.50 2.06 6.14
CA LEU A 66 0.39 0.93 5.97
C LEU A 66 0.29 0.00 7.19
N GLU A 67 0.05 -1.29 6.95
CA GLU A 67 -0.07 -2.29 8.00
C GLU A 67 1.03 -3.35 7.89
N PRO A 68 1.71 -3.68 9.00
CA PRO A 68 2.69 -4.75 9.05
C PRO A 68 1.99 -6.10 9.15
N VAL A 69 2.11 -6.92 8.09
CA VAL A 69 1.40 -8.21 7.99
C VAL A 69 2.33 -9.40 7.80
N TRP A 70 3.59 -9.18 7.44
CA TRP A 70 4.49 -10.26 7.11
C TRP A 70 5.08 -10.94 8.35
N ARG A 71 5.19 -12.27 8.26
CA ARG A 71 5.99 -13.10 9.16
C ARG A 71 6.78 -14.07 8.29
N MET A 72 8.09 -14.12 8.48
CA MET A 72 8.96 -14.87 7.60
C MET A 72 10.22 -15.39 8.29
N LYS A 73 10.90 -16.33 7.63
CA LYS A 73 12.28 -16.72 7.92
C LYS A 73 13.03 -17.00 6.64
N PHE A 74 14.31 -16.71 6.61
CA PHE A 74 15.18 -17.18 5.55
C PHE A 74 15.67 -18.59 5.89
N LEU A 75 15.68 -19.46 4.89
CA LEU A 75 16.25 -20.82 5.00
C LEU A 75 17.67 -20.85 4.46
N SER A 76 17.96 -20.01 3.48
CA SER A 76 19.24 -19.80 2.83
C SER A 76 19.23 -18.48 2.05
N ASP A 77 20.30 -18.16 1.31
CA ASP A 77 20.32 -16.99 0.43
C ASP A 77 19.30 -17.06 -0.70
N ASN A 78 18.86 -18.26 -1.08
CA ASN A 78 17.96 -18.48 -2.22
C ASN A 78 16.58 -19.02 -1.82
N GLN A 79 16.28 -19.15 -0.54
CA GLN A 79 15.00 -19.67 -0.09
C GLN A 79 14.52 -18.98 1.20
N ALA A 80 13.26 -18.57 1.23
CA ALA A 80 12.57 -18.03 2.39
C ALA A 80 11.22 -18.71 2.60
N SER A 81 10.77 -18.73 3.84
CA SER A 81 9.47 -19.25 4.25
C SER A 81 8.63 -18.07 4.75
N VAL A 82 7.46 -17.82 4.14
CA VAL A 82 6.57 -16.71 4.43
C VAL A 82 5.23 -17.25 4.93
N TYR A 83 4.70 -16.66 6.00
CA TYR A 83 3.42 -17.05 6.59
C TYR A 83 2.26 -16.50 5.79
N ASP A 84 1.32 -17.38 5.46
CA ASP A 84 0.03 -17.04 4.85
C ASP A 84 -1.04 -17.02 5.96
N PRO A 85 -1.62 -15.85 6.29
CA PRO A 85 -2.61 -15.72 7.36
C PRO A 85 -3.94 -16.41 7.03
N ASP A 86 -4.33 -16.49 5.76
CA ASP A 86 -5.58 -17.12 5.34
C ASP A 86 -5.52 -18.63 5.49
N ARG A 87 -4.37 -19.22 5.13
CA ARG A 87 -4.12 -20.66 5.23
C ARG A 87 -3.48 -21.07 6.57
N LYS A 88 -3.11 -20.10 7.41
CA LYS A 88 -2.48 -20.28 8.73
C LYS A 88 -1.23 -21.16 8.71
N LYS A 89 -0.43 -21.07 7.64
CA LYS A 89 0.79 -21.88 7.49
C LYS A 89 1.87 -21.14 6.71
N PHE A 90 3.10 -21.63 6.86
CA PHE A 90 4.25 -21.12 6.12
C PHE A 90 4.37 -21.82 4.75
N PHE A 91 4.70 -21.04 3.73
CA PHE A 91 5.05 -21.52 2.39
C PHE A 91 6.47 -21.11 2.04
N ASN A 92 7.17 -22.01 1.37
CA ASN A 92 8.52 -21.74 0.91
C ASN A 92 8.49 -21.08 -0.47
N PHE A 93 9.26 -20.01 -0.60
CA PHE A 93 9.43 -19.25 -1.83
C PHE A 93 10.91 -19.20 -2.20
N GLN A 94 11.18 -19.18 -3.50
CA GLN A 94 12.52 -18.87 -3.99
C GLN A 94 12.83 -17.41 -3.70
N VAL A 95 14.05 -17.13 -3.25
CA VAL A 95 14.62 -15.79 -3.16
C VAL A 95 15.52 -15.60 -4.36
N THR A 96 15.23 -14.60 -5.16
CA THR A 96 16.07 -14.21 -6.29
C THR A 96 16.87 -12.99 -5.87
N LEU A 97 18.19 -13.16 -5.76
CA LEU A 97 19.10 -12.07 -5.42
C LEU A 97 19.52 -11.33 -6.69
N ASP A 98 19.65 -10.02 -6.62
CA ASP A 98 20.13 -9.15 -7.66
C ASP A 98 21.23 -8.21 -7.09
N HIS A 99 21.74 -7.28 -7.91
CA HIS A 99 22.77 -6.32 -7.51
C HIS A 99 22.27 -5.36 -6.40
N ASP A 100 23.19 -4.63 -5.76
CA ASP A 100 22.88 -3.57 -4.77
C ASP A 100 21.92 -3.97 -3.63
N SER A 101 22.03 -5.20 -3.15
CA SER A 101 21.19 -5.75 -2.07
C SER A 101 19.70 -5.86 -2.43
N LEU A 102 19.39 -5.93 -3.73
CA LEU A 102 18.05 -6.17 -4.22
C LEU A 102 17.72 -7.66 -4.18
N PHE A 103 16.49 -7.97 -3.85
CA PHE A 103 16.00 -9.33 -3.91
C PHE A 103 14.48 -9.38 -4.12
N ASN A 104 14.01 -10.50 -4.67
CA ASN A 104 12.61 -10.80 -4.79
C ASN A 104 12.26 -12.00 -3.91
N VAL A 105 11.16 -11.91 -3.20
CA VAL A 105 10.56 -13.01 -2.45
C VAL A 105 9.04 -12.90 -2.51
N SER A 106 8.37 -14.02 -2.80
CA SER A 106 6.89 -14.06 -2.88
C SER A 106 6.30 -13.00 -3.85
N GLY A 107 7.00 -12.74 -4.97
CA GLY A 107 6.57 -11.75 -5.96
C GLY A 107 6.88 -10.28 -5.61
N THR A 108 7.39 -10.01 -4.41
CA THR A 108 7.71 -8.65 -3.97
C THR A 108 9.19 -8.35 -4.12
N TRP A 109 9.53 -7.25 -4.81
CA TRP A 109 10.89 -6.73 -4.89
C TRP A 109 11.21 -5.86 -3.68
N LEU A 110 12.33 -6.16 -3.07
CA LEU A 110 12.80 -5.54 -1.84
C LEU A 110 14.27 -5.14 -1.97
N LYS A 111 14.66 -4.08 -1.26
CA LYS A 111 16.06 -3.74 -1.03
C LYS A 111 16.39 -3.97 0.43
N ALA A 112 17.41 -4.77 0.70
CA ALA A 112 17.90 -4.98 2.06
C ALA A 112 18.66 -3.73 2.54
N MET A 113 18.13 -3.11 3.59
CA MET A 113 18.73 -1.92 4.24
C MET A 113 19.51 -2.32 5.49
N ASN A 114 19.04 -3.33 6.20
CA ASN A 114 19.70 -3.92 7.36
C ASN A 114 19.35 -5.40 7.47
N ILE A 115 20.35 -6.23 7.76
CA ILE A 115 20.21 -7.66 8.06
C ILE A 115 21.00 -7.94 9.32
N SER A 116 20.31 -8.28 10.40
CA SER A 116 20.90 -8.69 11.65
C SER A 116 20.09 -9.81 12.32
N LYS A 117 20.66 -10.47 13.33
CA LYS A 117 19.95 -11.52 14.07
C LYS A 117 18.71 -10.99 14.82
N ASP A 118 18.73 -9.73 15.21
CA ASP A 118 17.64 -9.11 15.98
C ASP A 118 16.60 -8.42 15.10
N SER A 119 17.03 -7.91 13.95
CA SER A 119 16.15 -7.11 13.08
C SER A 119 16.50 -7.17 11.60
N LEU A 120 15.47 -7.02 10.76
CA LEU A 120 15.61 -6.81 9.32
C LEU A 120 14.93 -5.49 8.97
N LYS A 121 15.52 -4.73 8.05
CA LYS A 121 14.88 -3.56 7.46
C LYS A 121 14.97 -3.64 5.95
N PHE A 122 13.82 -3.52 5.29
CA PHE A 122 13.71 -3.57 3.83
C PHE A 122 12.98 -2.33 3.32
N GLN A 123 13.34 -1.89 2.12
CA GLN A 123 12.57 -0.95 1.33
C GLN A 123 11.76 -1.76 0.30
N VAL A 124 10.46 -1.51 0.22
CA VAL A 124 9.60 -2.11 -0.81
C VAL A 124 9.84 -1.35 -2.11
N LEU A 125 10.11 -2.07 -3.20
CA LEU A 125 10.42 -1.46 -4.48
C LEU A 125 9.20 -1.48 -5.39
N LYS A 126 8.95 -0.36 -6.05
CA LYS A 126 7.92 -0.26 -7.08
C LYS A 126 8.41 -0.89 -8.37
N VAL A 127 7.59 -1.74 -8.97
CA VAL A 127 7.85 -2.37 -10.26
C VAL A 127 6.78 -1.92 -11.24
N GLU A 128 7.18 -1.36 -12.37
CA GLU A 128 6.30 -1.01 -13.49
C GLU A 128 6.78 -1.73 -14.74
N GLY A 129 5.96 -2.62 -15.27
CA GLY A 129 6.35 -3.52 -16.37
C GLY A 129 7.51 -4.43 -15.93
N LYS A 130 8.67 -4.28 -16.56
CA LYS A 130 9.89 -5.06 -16.24
C LYS A 130 10.96 -4.25 -15.52
N THR A 131 10.65 -3.01 -15.10
CA THR A 131 11.61 -2.08 -14.50
C THR A 131 11.34 -1.91 -13.02
N VAL A 132 12.40 -2.06 -12.21
CA VAL A 132 12.37 -1.82 -10.76
C VAL A 132 12.81 -0.37 -10.50
N TYR A 133 11.99 0.39 -9.76
CA TYR A 133 12.24 1.79 -9.45
C TYR A 133 12.55 1.98 -7.97
N TYR A 134 13.81 2.33 -7.64
CA TYR A 134 14.18 2.63 -6.25
C TYR A 134 13.69 3.98 -5.77
N VAL A 135 13.73 5.00 -6.64
CA VAL A 135 13.45 6.39 -6.29
C VAL A 135 11.97 6.64 -6.05
N LYS A 136 11.10 5.82 -6.64
CA LYS A 136 9.63 5.93 -6.49
C LYS A 136 9.09 5.16 -5.30
N SER A 137 9.95 4.46 -4.56
CA SER A 137 9.56 3.56 -3.47
C SER A 137 9.85 4.22 -2.15
N ASN A 138 8.82 4.65 -1.47
CA ASN A 138 8.88 5.35 -0.19
C ASN A 138 8.34 4.51 0.98
N VAL A 139 8.19 3.19 0.79
CA VAL A 139 7.66 2.27 1.82
C VAL A 139 8.78 1.42 2.39
N PHE A 140 8.85 1.37 3.71
CA PHE A 140 9.84 0.60 4.46
C PHE A 140 9.17 -0.39 5.41
N MET A 141 9.75 -1.59 5.50
CA MET A 141 9.33 -2.66 6.37
C MET A 141 10.40 -2.88 7.44
N THR A 142 9.98 -2.98 8.69
CA THR A 142 10.86 -3.31 9.81
C THR A 142 10.36 -4.59 10.47
N PHE A 143 11.27 -5.54 10.60
CA PHE A 143 11.02 -6.83 11.23
C PHE A 143 11.89 -6.95 12.47
N TYR A 144 11.36 -7.61 13.49
CA TYR A 144 12.16 -8.08 14.63
C TYR A 144 12.08 -9.60 14.71
N ALA A 145 13.18 -10.20 15.18
CA ALA A 145 13.19 -11.61 15.51
C ALA A 145 12.20 -11.91 16.64
N ASP A 146 11.46 -13.01 16.55
CA ASP A 146 10.47 -13.37 17.55
C ASP A 146 11.10 -13.53 18.93
N ASP A 147 12.31 -14.12 19.01
CA ASP A 147 13.07 -14.24 20.25
C ASP A 147 13.54 -12.89 20.80
N TYR A 148 13.92 -11.94 19.95
CA TYR A 148 14.28 -10.59 20.33
C TYR A 148 13.10 -9.84 20.94
N ILE A 149 11.91 -9.95 20.32
CA ILE A 149 10.67 -9.36 20.86
C ILE A 149 10.36 -9.90 22.25
N LYS A 150 10.44 -11.23 22.42
CA LYS A 150 10.07 -11.89 23.67
C LYS A 150 11.11 -11.70 24.77
N ASN A 151 12.39 -11.95 24.46
CA ASN A 151 13.44 -12.11 25.48
C ASN A 151 14.21 -10.81 25.76
N VAL A 152 14.21 -9.85 24.83
CA VAL A 152 14.94 -8.57 24.98
C VAL A 152 13.98 -7.40 25.14
N LEU A 153 12.97 -7.31 24.29
CA LEU A 153 12.00 -6.21 24.38
C LEU A 153 10.88 -6.49 25.41
N HIS A 154 10.73 -7.73 25.88
CA HIS A 154 9.70 -8.15 26.83
C HIS A 154 8.29 -7.71 26.45
N THR A 155 7.94 -7.83 25.16
CA THR A 155 6.66 -7.36 24.59
C THR A 155 6.09 -8.35 23.59
N SER A 156 5.02 -7.99 22.90
CA SER A 156 4.42 -8.80 21.83
C SER A 156 4.47 -8.07 20.47
N PRO A 157 4.40 -8.80 19.35
CA PRO A 157 4.29 -8.20 18.02
C PRO A 157 3.08 -7.26 17.91
N GLU A 158 1.97 -7.59 18.54
CA GLU A 158 0.72 -6.82 18.50
C GLU A 158 0.91 -5.43 19.14
N GLU A 159 1.66 -5.36 20.25
CA GLU A 159 1.97 -4.08 20.88
C GLU A 159 2.89 -3.22 20.01
N LEU A 160 3.90 -3.83 19.37
CA LEU A 160 4.83 -3.13 18.50
C LEU A 160 4.19 -2.62 17.20
N LYS A 161 3.13 -3.27 16.72
CA LYS A 161 2.35 -2.86 15.54
C LYS A 161 1.44 -1.67 15.78
N LYS A 162 1.15 -1.34 17.04
CA LYS A 162 0.28 -0.20 17.36
C LYS A 162 0.85 1.11 16.82
N PRO A 163 -0.04 2.03 16.38
CA PRO A 163 0.37 3.38 15.96
C PRO A 163 1.17 4.09 17.04
N GLN A 164 2.31 4.65 16.67
CA GLN A 164 3.15 5.44 17.56
C GLN A 164 2.55 6.83 17.81
N ARG A 165 3.07 7.53 18.82
CA ARG A 165 2.62 8.89 19.15
C ARG A 165 2.62 9.84 17.94
N ARG A 166 3.63 9.77 17.08
CA ARG A 166 3.72 10.61 15.87
C ARG A 166 2.62 10.29 14.86
N ASP A 167 2.25 9.01 14.71
CA ASP A 167 1.18 8.57 13.81
C ASP A 167 -0.17 9.09 14.32
N THR A 168 -0.41 8.98 15.63
CA THR A 168 -1.62 9.47 16.27
C THR A 168 -1.75 10.99 16.17
N LEU A 169 -0.65 11.74 16.37
CA LEU A 169 -0.66 13.21 16.21
C LEU A 169 -0.93 13.63 14.77
N PHE A 170 -0.32 12.94 13.79
CA PHE A 170 -0.58 13.20 12.38
C PHE A 170 -2.06 12.96 12.04
N ALA A 171 -2.61 11.79 12.41
CA ALA A 171 -4.01 11.46 12.15
C ALA A 171 -4.95 12.48 12.79
N LYS A 172 -4.74 12.84 14.08
CA LYS A 172 -5.54 13.86 14.77
C LYS A 172 -5.52 15.21 14.08
N LYS A 173 -4.35 15.67 13.61
CA LYS A 173 -4.21 16.92 12.87
C LYS A 173 -4.97 16.89 11.53
N ARG A 174 -4.90 15.78 10.80
CA ARG A 174 -5.64 15.60 9.54
C ARG A 174 -7.14 15.55 9.77
N ILE A 175 -7.58 14.79 10.78
CA ILE A 175 -8.98 14.68 11.18
C ILE A 175 -9.55 16.06 11.55
N ALA A 176 -8.87 16.84 12.38
CA ALA A 176 -9.31 18.19 12.72
C ALA A 176 -9.53 19.04 11.47
N LYS A 177 -8.56 19.02 10.53
CA LYS A 177 -8.66 19.78 9.28
C LYS A 177 -9.88 19.38 8.42
N VAL A 178 -10.20 18.09 8.30
CA VAL A 178 -11.35 17.65 7.49
C VAL A 178 -12.67 17.84 8.18
N ASN A 179 -12.69 17.95 9.50
CA ASN A 179 -13.91 18.26 10.26
C ASN A 179 -14.26 19.76 10.25
N ASP A 180 -13.25 20.63 10.08
CA ASP A 180 -13.46 22.07 9.98
C ASP A 180 -14.03 22.50 8.62
N SER A 181 -13.86 21.67 7.58
CA SER A 181 -14.32 21.98 6.23
C SER A 181 -14.60 20.68 5.46
N LEU A 182 -15.57 20.72 4.56
CA LEU A 182 -15.83 19.61 3.63
C LEU A 182 -14.82 19.57 2.48
N ASP A 183 -13.83 20.46 2.45
CA ASP A 183 -12.79 20.56 1.41
C ASP A 183 -11.63 19.62 1.68
N GLY A 184 -11.78 18.40 1.39
CA GLY A 184 -10.74 17.42 1.52
C GLY A 184 -11.20 16.22 2.34
N THR A 185 -10.77 15.07 1.87
CA THR A 185 -11.14 13.80 2.47
C THR A 185 -9.95 13.18 3.16
N PHE A 186 -10.22 12.56 4.28
CA PHE A 186 -9.32 11.64 4.96
C PHE A 186 -10.11 10.34 5.12
N SER A 187 -9.64 9.26 4.48
CA SER A 187 -10.39 8.00 4.49
C SER A 187 -10.45 7.43 5.91
N ALA A 188 -11.65 7.07 6.32
CA ALA A 188 -11.86 6.49 7.63
C ALA A 188 -11.41 5.02 7.64
N ARG A 189 -10.50 4.65 8.54
CA ARG A 189 -10.01 3.27 8.66
C ARG A 189 -11.15 2.28 8.95
N THR A 190 -12.14 2.72 9.72
CA THR A 190 -13.45 2.06 9.82
C THR A 190 -14.43 2.91 9.02
N PRO A 191 -14.81 2.48 7.81
CA PRO A 191 -15.71 3.26 6.95
C PRO A 191 -17.07 3.49 7.60
N PRO A 192 -17.83 4.51 7.15
CA PRO A 192 -19.21 4.69 7.58
C PRO A 192 -20.03 3.42 7.33
N GLY A 193 -20.88 3.09 8.27
CA GLY A 193 -21.87 2.02 8.11
C GLY A 193 -23.21 2.61 7.65
N LEU A 194 -23.81 2.04 6.61
CA LEU A 194 -25.14 2.39 6.14
C LEU A 194 -26.07 1.20 6.33
N LYS A 195 -27.19 1.39 7.02
CA LYS A 195 -28.18 0.35 7.28
C LYS A 195 -29.58 0.86 6.97
N SER A 196 -30.31 0.12 6.15
CA SER A 196 -31.72 0.43 5.90
C SER A 196 -32.57 0.21 7.15
N THR A 197 -33.51 1.13 7.38
CA THR A 197 -34.51 1.07 8.44
C THR A 197 -35.92 0.79 7.89
N SER A 198 -36.07 0.65 6.57
CA SER A 198 -37.37 0.47 5.90
C SER A 198 -37.24 -0.42 4.68
N PRO A 199 -38.24 -1.25 4.36
CA PRO A 199 -38.26 -2.04 3.12
C PRO A 199 -38.36 -1.19 1.86
N ARG A 200 -38.59 0.13 1.99
CA ARG A 200 -38.57 1.08 0.86
C ARG A 200 -37.18 1.34 0.30
N VAL A 201 -36.16 1.10 1.10
CA VAL A 201 -34.76 1.28 0.70
C VAL A 201 -34.00 0.01 1.05
N SER A 202 -33.18 -0.49 0.15
CA SER A 202 -32.19 -1.52 0.46
C SER A 202 -30.78 -0.93 0.35
N VAL A 203 -29.87 -1.41 1.18
CA VAL A 203 -28.47 -0.96 1.19
C VAL A 203 -27.57 -2.19 1.16
N VAL A 204 -26.69 -2.24 0.19
CA VAL A 204 -25.68 -3.30 0.04
C VAL A 204 -24.32 -2.65 -0.01
N LYS A 205 -23.40 -3.06 0.85
CA LYS A 205 -21.97 -2.67 0.75
C LYS A 205 -21.34 -3.50 -0.35
N GLU A 206 -20.72 -2.83 -1.31
CA GLU A 206 -20.00 -3.53 -2.37
C GLU A 206 -18.70 -4.12 -1.81
N ASN A 207 -18.44 -5.37 -2.14
CA ASN A 207 -17.18 -6.01 -1.80
C ASN A 207 -16.17 -5.69 -2.89
N VAL A 208 -15.10 -5.02 -2.54
CA VAL A 208 -13.96 -4.85 -3.41
C VAL A 208 -13.29 -6.21 -3.57
N GLN A 209 -13.21 -6.70 -4.81
CA GLN A 209 -12.46 -7.93 -5.07
C GLN A 209 -10.98 -7.63 -4.85
N ALA A 210 -10.36 -8.31 -3.88
CA ALA A 210 -8.93 -8.22 -3.68
C ALA A 210 -8.20 -8.61 -4.98
N ASP A 211 -7.29 -7.77 -5.43
CA ASP A 211 -6.41 -8.11 -6.55
C ASP A 211 -5.65 -9.40 -6.21
N ILE A 212 -5.69 -10.36 -7.14
CA ILE A 212 -5.02 -11.66 -6.99
C ILE A 212 -3.51 -11.47 -6.71
N MET A 213 -2.92 -10.38 -7.20
CA MET A 213 -1.51 -10.04 -7.01
C MET A 213 -1.22 -9.34 -5.69
N ASN A 214 -2.24 -8.77 -5.01
CA ASN A 214 -2.08 -7.99 -3.79
C ASN A 214 -3.08 -8.41 -2.69
N ARG A 215 -3.17 -9.70 -2.42
CA ARG A 215 -4.12 -10.30 -1.45
C ARG A 215 -3.98 -9.77 -0.02
N PHE A 216 -2.84 -9.16 0.30
CA PHE A 216 -2.57 -8.65 1.64
C PHE A 216 -2.95 -7.18 1.82
N ASP A 217 -3.27 -6.47 0.73
CA ASP A 217 -3.72 -5.08 0.79
C ASP A 217 -5.25 -5.02 0.70
N LYS A 218 -5.86 -4.75 1.85
CA LYS A 218 -7.31 -4.53 1.98
C LYS A 218 -7.67 -3.05 2.03
N SER A 219 -6.77 -2.19 1.57
CA SER A 219 -6.95 -0.74 1.66
C SER A 219 -8.16 -0.25 0.89
N ASP A 220 -8.48 -0.87 -0.25
CA ASP A 220 -9.62 -0.49 -1.08
C ASP A 220 -10.95 -0.60 -0.34
N GLU A 221 -11.08 -1.53 0.63
CA GLU A 221 -12.28 -1.70 1.45
C GLU A 221 -12.64 -0.46 2.27
N TYR A 222 -11.64 0.36 2.64
CA TYR A 222 -11.84 1.56 3.46
C TYR A 222 -11.43 2.85 2.75
N MET A 223 -10.52 2.79 1.76
CA MET A 223 -10.13 3.97 1.00
C MET A 223 -11.24 4.45 0.07
N TYR A 224 -11.99 3.51 -0.50
CA TYR A 224 -13.04 3.77 -1.48
C TYR A 224 -14.30 2.97 -1.17
N PRO A 225 -14.90 3.15 0.03
CA PRO A 225 -16.10 2.41 0.39
C PRO A 225 -17.24 2.74 -0.55
N GLU A 226 -17.87 1.70 -1.10
CA GLU A 226 -18.94 1.83 -2.08
C GLU A 226 -20.18 1.08 -1.59
N TYR A 227 -21.35 1.70 -1.75
CA TYR A 227 -22.64 1.14 -1.39
C TYR A 227 -23.62 1.28 -2.54
N THR A 228 -24.37 0.22 -2.82
CA THR A 228 -25.57 0.30 -3.66
C THR A 228 -26.78 0.51 -2.80
N VAL A 229 -27.49 1.61 -3.04
CA VAL A 229 -28.72 2.01 -2.37
C VAL A 229 -29.85 1.95 -3.37
N THR A 230 -30.77 1.00 -3.19
CA THR A 230 -31.93 0.82 -4.06
C THR A 230 -33.19 1.39 -3.41
N VAL A 231 -33.84 2.33 -4.06
CA VAL A 231 -35.13 2.89 -3.66
C VAL A 231 -36.24 2.11 -4.36
N ASN A 232 -37.00 1.33 -3.58
CA ASN A 232 -38.14 0.58 -4.06
C ASN A 232 -39.36 1.53 -4.12
N LYS A 233 -40.14 1.44 -5.20
CA LYS A 233 -41.29 2.32 -5.42
C LYS A 233 -40.88 3.79 -5.52
N ALA A 234 -39.86 4.06 -6.30
CA ALA A 234 -39.41 5.39 -6.60
C ALA A 234 -40.45 6.14 -7.47
N TYR A 235 -40.38 7.45 -7.49
CA TYR A 235 -41.22 8.29 -8.36
C TYR A 235 -40.99 8.02 -9.85
N GLU A 236 -39.72 7.77 -10.21
CA GLU A 236 -39.29 7.40 -11.56
C GLU A 236 -38.08 6.47 -11.47
N ASP A 237 -37.74 5.80 -12.57
CA ASP A 237 -36.50 5.02 -12.68
C ASP A 237 -35.32 5.97 -12.76
N PHE A 238 -34.31 5.72 -11.92
CA PHE A 238 -33.05 6.48 -11.95
C PHE A 238 -31.85 5.59 -11.60
N SER A 239 -30.67 6.02 -12.09
CA SER A 239 -29.40 5.42 -11.72
C SER A 239 -28.33 6.51 -11.67
N TYR A 240 -27.79 6.76 -10.50
CA TYR A 240 -26.72 7.74 -10.28
C TYR A 240 -25.57 7.12 -9.52
N LYS A 241 -24.33 7.43 -9.94
CA LYS A 241 -23.13 7.10 -9.15
C LYS A 241 -22.54 8.41 -8.65
N VAL A 242 -22.48 8.57 -7.33
CA VAL A 242 -22.10 9.83 -6.67
C VAL A 242 -21.14 9.60 -5.53
N VAL A 243 -20.37 10.63 -5.23
CA VAL A 243 -19.57 10.70 -3.99
C VAL A 243 -20.29 11.61 -3.01
N VAL A 244 -20.44 11.14 -1.79
CA VAL A 244 -20.97 11.90 -0.67
C VAL A 244 -19.96 11.97 0.46
N ILE A 245 -20.01 13.02 1.26
CA ILE A 245 -19.31 13.08 2.56
C ILE A 245 -20.30 12.68 3.63
N VAL A 246 -19.89 11.75 4.47
CA VAL A 246 -20.56 11.43 5.73
C VAL A 246 -19.85 12.20 6.83
N ASP A 247 -20.57 13.07 7.52
CA ASP A 247 -20.01 13.87 8.61
C ASP A 247 -20.02 13.12 9.95
N THR A 248 -19.49 13.77 10.99
CA THR A 248 -19.41 13.20 12.35
C THR A 248 -20.77 12.95 13.01
N LYS A 249 -21.86 13.49 12.47
CA LYS A 249 -23.24 13.27 12.94
C LYS A 249 -23.95 12.18 12.17
N GLY A 250 -23.37 11.74 11.04
CA GLY A 250 -23.97 10.79 10.11
C GLY A 250 -24.82 11.44 9.03
N ASP A 251 -24.81 12.78 8.90
CA ASP A 251 -25.44 13.44 7.77
C ASP A 251 -24.60 13.23 6.50
N MET A 252 -25.30 13.04 5.37
CA MET A 252 -24.67 12.84 4.07
C MET A 252 -24.76 14.10 3.24
N HIS A 253 -23.62 14.57 2.71
CA HIS A 253 -23.51 15.75 1.89
C HIS A 253 -23.04 15.39 0.50
N PHE A 254 -23.84 15.72 -0.54
CA PHE A 254 -23.45 15.52 -1.96
C PHE A 254 -22.16 16.27 -2.26
N LEU A 255 -21.19 15.61 -2.89
CA LEU A 255 -19.92 16.21 -3.27
C LEU A 255 -19.80 16.36 -4.80
N TRP A 256 -19.86 15.25 -5.55
CA TRP A 256 -19.88 15.26 -7.00
C TRP A 256 -20.51 13.99 -7.58
N SER A 257 -20.84 14.05 -8.88
CA SER A 257 -21.30 12.89 -9.65
C SER A 257 -20.10 12.22 -10.34
N LEU A 258 -20.08 10.91 -10.33
CA LEU A 258 -19.11 10.09 -11.07
C LEU A 258 -19.58 9.72 -12.48
N ILE A 259 -20.84 10.02 -12.82
CA ILE A 259 -21.37 9.90 -14.19
C ILE A 259 -21.31 11.25 -14.87
N ALA A 260 -21.06 11.22 -16.19
CA ALA A 260 -21.14 12.43 -17.01
C ALA A 260 -22.58 12.91 -17.09
N ILE A 261 -22.82 14.18 -16.78
CA ILE A 261 -24.12 14.84 -16.88
C ILE A 261 -24.01 15.88 -18.00
N MET A 262 -24.95 15.84 -18.95
CA MET A 262 -25.01 16.87 -20.00
C MET A 262 -25.22 18.25 -19.37
N PRO A 263 -24.53 19.30 -19.87
CA PRO A 263 -24.57 20.63 -19.25
C PRO A 263 -25.99 21.18 -19.03
N GLU A 264 -26.89 20.95 -19.97
CA GLU A 264 -28.30 21.38 -19.93
C GLU A 264 -29.13 20.70 -18.83
N PHE A 265 -28.75 19.50 -18.39
CA PHE A 265 -29.43 18.76 -17.33
C PHE A 265 -28.69 18.79 -15.98
N LYS A 266 -27.54 19.46 -15.90
CA LYS A 266 -26.65 19.40 -14.73
C LYS A 266 -27.35 19.87 -13.46
N GLU A 267 -28.02 21.02 -13.50
CA GLU A 267 -28.67 21.58 -12.32
C GLU A 267 -29.85 20.74 -11.85
N SER A 268 -30.72 20.30 -12.79
CA SER A 268 -31.89 19.47 -12.48
C SER A 268 -31.46 18.10 -11.91
N THR A 269 -30.45 17.47 -12.51
CA THR A 269 -29.93 16.19 -12.05
C THR A 269 -29.30 16.31 -10.67
N ILE A 270 -28.48 17.33 -10.39
CA ILE A 270 -27.90 17.56 -9.05
C ILE A 270 -29.00 17.83 -8.04
N HIS A 271 -30.04 18.59 -8.40
CA HIS A 271 -31.18 18.82 -7.52
C HIS A 271 -31.92 17.53 -7.18
N ALA A 272 -32.17 16.67 -8.18
CA ALA A 272 -32.77 15.36 -7.97
C ALA A 272 -31.92 14.46 -7.05
N ILE A 273 -30.61 14.38 -7.29
CA ILE A 273 -29.67 13.60 -6.45
C ILE A 273 -29.72 14.10 -4.99
N LYS A 274 -29.64 15.41 -4.77
CA LYS A 274 -29.74 16.00 -3.42
C LYS A 274 -31.09 15.69 -2.77
N GLY A 275 -32.17 15.77 -3.54
CA GLY A 275 -33.51 15.38 -3.06
C GLY A 275 -33.61 13.92 -2.63
N ILE A 276 -32.91 13.00 -3.33
CA ILE A 276 -32.83 11.60 -2.93
C ILE A 276 -32.03 11.47 -1.61
N ILE A 277 -30.90 12.12 -1.52
CA ILE A 277 -30.03 12.05 -0.32
C ILE A 277 -30.76 12.64 0.90
N ASP A 278 -31.27 13.86 0.79
CA ASP A 278 -31.90 14.58 1.89
C ASP A 278 -33.31 14.06 2.22
N GLY A 279 -34.01 13.47 1.26
CA GLY A 279 -35.34 12.90 1.44
C GLY A 279 -35.29 11.41 1.81
N TYR A 280 -34.99 10.53 0.83
CA TYR A 280 -35.06 9.09 1.04
C TYR A 280 -33.96 8.57 2.00
N LEU A 281 -32.69 8.94 1.76
CA LEU A 281 -31.61 8.38 2.55
C LEU A 281 -31.67 8.87 3.98
N LYS A 282 -31.84 10.16 4.18
CA LYS A 282 -31.96 10.73 5.54
C LYS A 282 -33.12 10.14 6.34
N THR A 283 -34.22 9.73 5.67
CA THR A 283 -35.40 9.17 6.32
C THR A 283 -35.29 7.67 6.59
N TYR A 284 -34.69 6.91 5.65
CA TYR A 284 -34.77 5.44 5.64
C TYR A 284 -33.41 4.75 5.80
N VAL A 285 -32.32 5.50 5.93
CA VAL A 285 -30.99 4.93 6.14
C VAL A 285 -30.38 5.46 7.43
N GLN A 286 -30.10 4.54 8.34
CA GLN A 286 -29.29 4.84 9.52
C GLN A 286 -27.83 4.84 9.12
N VAL A 287 -27.13 5.93 9.43
CA VAL A 287 -25.70 6.10 9.12
C VAL A 287 -24.89 6.09 10.40
N THR A 288 -23.85 5.24 10.43
CA THR A 288 -22.83 5.26 11.48
C THR A 288 -21.62 6.00 10.91
N PRO A 289 -21.14 7.10 11.50
CA PRO A 289 -19.98 7.83 11.01
C PRO A 289 -18.70 7.00 10.99
N GLY A 290 -17.81 7.33 10.06
CA GLY A 290 -16.51 6.67 9.97
C GLY A 290 -15.52 7.11 11.05
N THR A 291 -14.55 6.25 11.35
CA THR A 291 -13.52 6.53 12.36
C THR A 291 -12.12 6.14 11.90
N THR A 292 -11.12 6.87 12.38
CA THR A 292 -9.71 6.47 12.35
C THR A 292 -9.14 6.60 13.76
N LEU A 293 -8.50 5.56 14.27
CA LEU A 293 -8.02 5.47 15.65
C LEU A 293 -9.14 5.71 16.69
N GLY A 294 -10.39 5.32 16.36
CA GLY A 294 -11.57 5.55 17.21
C GLY A 294 -12.09 6.98 17.22
N ILE A 295 -11.51 7.90 16.43
CA ILE A 295 -11.94 9.30 16.34
C ILE A 295 -12.88 9.44 15.15
N LEU A 296 -14.09 9.95 15.39
CA LEU A 296 -15.06 10.28 14.35
C LEU A 296 -14.55 11.41 13.46
N HIS A 297 -14.76 11.29 12.16
CA HIS A 297 -14.41 12.37 11.24
C HIS A 297 -15.18 12.29 9.92
N ASN A 298 -15.20 13.41 9.22
CA ASN A 298 -15.77 13.52 7.89
C ASN A 298 -14.99 12.63 6.92
N CYS A 299 -15.69 11.80 6.14
CA CYS A 299 -15.07 10.92 5.17
C CYS A 299 -16.00 10.67 3.97
N SER A 300 -15.40 10.38 2.82
CA SER A 300 -16.15 10.15 1.58
C SER A 300 -16.62 8.71 1.45
N VAL A 301 -17.78 8.55 0.80
CA VAL A 301 -18.35 7.26 0.39
C VAL A 301 -18.87 7.39 -1.04
N THR A 302 -18.73 6.34 -1.81
CA THR A 302 -19.38 6.23 -3.13
C THR A 302 -20.74 5.57 -2.98
N LEU A 303 -21.78 6.19 -3.53
CA LEU A 303 -23.13 5.66 -3.57
C LEU A 303 -23.57 5.38 -5.02
N ASN A 304 -23.99 4.16 -5.28
CA ASN A 304 -24.78 3.79 -6.46
C ASN A 304 -26.25 3.91 -6.07
N LEU A 305 -26.89 5.00 -6.46
CA LEU A 305 -28.30 5.27 -6.19
C LEU A 305 -29.15 4.72 -7.34
N VAL A 306 -30.02 3.75 -7.05
CA VAL A 306 -30.88 3.10 -8.02
C VAL A 306 -32.33 3.24 -7.58
N GLY A 307 -33.19 3.73 -8.44
CA GLY A 307 -34.63 3.81 -8.19
C GLY A 307 -35.40 2.94 -9.16
N HIS A 308 -36.39 2.23 -8.66
CA HIS A 308 -37.33 1.47 -9.47
C HIS A 308 -38.74 2.01 -9.27
N LYS A 309 -39.34 2.49 -10.36
CA LYS A 309 -40.74 2.88 -10.41
C LYS A 309 -41.63 1.64 -10.29
N ILE A 310 -42.82 1.79 -9.73
CA ILE A 310 -43.84 0.71 -9.62
C ILE A 310 -44.42 0.42 -10.98
#